data_ccefc32e0b45109b7b7cc348dad9109b
#
_entry.id   ccefc32e0b45109b7b7cc348dad9109b
#
_cell.length_a   1.000
_cell.length_b   1.000
_cell.length_c   1.000
_cell.angle_alpha   90.00
_cell.angle_beta   90.00
_cell.angle_gamma   90.00
#
_symmetry.space_group_name_H-M   'P 1'
#
loop_
_entity.id
_entity.type
_entity.pdbx_description
1 polymer ?
#
loop_
_entity_poly.entity_id
_entity_poly.type
_entity_poly.pdbx_seq_one_letter_code
_entity_poly.pdbx_strand_id
1 'polypeptide(L)'
;MKAKKGLKKVLAWGMSIVCMLAMVLAGSPMTAKASASTSWNFKNTGFKNLGTISSTVTVDNLSLIATSSKTMSVIANSQTVDGTAYTYALALGGSGSTSYRAVKVPVSGTDTIKVTCMSSGSAARTLVVADGSGNKLGTMNAGTTAATVSYNYSGSSGYVYLYSSNSGINIYKIQVDSSASSGSGSSSSGSSTTDTGNGTV
;
A
#
# COMPACT_ATOMS: atom_id res chain seq x y z
N MET A 1 66.50 45.42 -6.51
CA MET A 1 66.11 46.87 -6.76
C MET A 1 64.63 46.99 -6.50
N LYS A 2 64.32 47.86 -5.49
CA LYS A 2 63.13 48.72 -5.31
C LYS A 2 61.77 48.06 -5.53
N ALA A 3 60.97 47.73 -4.52
CA ALA A 3 60.25 48.57 -3.54
C ALA A 3 59.27 49.58 -4.19
N LYS A 4 57.96 49.44 -3.89
CA LYS A 4 57.00 50.48 -3.45
C LYS A 4 55.62 49.85 -3.43
N LYS A 5 54.96 49.62 -2.30
CA LYS A 5 54.28 50.60 -1.39
C LYS A 5 53.14 51.34 -2.09
N GLY A 6 51.98 51.20 -1.55
CA GLY A 6 50.88 52.15 -1.61
C GLY A 6 49.54 51.42 -1.59
N LEU A 7 48.75 51.57 -0.74
CA LEU A 7 48.21 52.44 0.26
C LEU A 7 46.69 52.25 0.36
N LYS A 8 46.28 51.94 1.53
CA LYS A 8 44.96 52.04 2.12
C LYS A 8 44.01 53.04 1.45
N LYS A 9 42.73 52.67 1.33
CA LYS A 9 41.68 53.61 1.78
C LYS A 9 40.44 52.79 2.22
N VAL A 10 40.19 52.95 3.50
CA VAL A 10 38.95 52.75 4.21
C VAL A 10 37.95 53.80 3.74
N LEU A 11 36.75 53.46 3.43
CA LEU A 11 35.64 54.36 3.62
C LEU A 11 34.42 53.59 4.10
N ALA A 12 34.04 53.93 5.29
CA ALA A 12 32.86 53.54 6.00
C ALA A 12 31.62 54.30 5.51
N TRP A 13 30.51 53.84 5.99
CA TRP A 13 29.20 54.49 6.15
C TRP A 13 28.15 54.24 5.06
N GLY A 14 27.12 53.58 5.53
CA GLY A 14 25.80 53.43 4.88
C GLY A 14 24.92 52.50 5.67
N MET A 15 24.66 52.85 6.93
CA MET A 15 23.68 52.15 7.77
C MET A 15 22.27 52.52 7.27
N SER A 16 21.64 51.63 6.55
CA SER A 16 20.20 51.70 6.27
C SER A 16 19.54 50.53 6.95
N ILE A 17 18.95 50.82 8.10
CA ILE A 17 18.06 49.91 8.81
C ILE A 17 16.74 49.91 8.06
N VAL A 18 16.56 48.94 7.16
CA VAL A 18 15.24 48.58 6.67
C VAL A 18 14.69 47.50 7.61
N CYS A 19 13.84 47.95 8.52
CA CYS A 19 13.06 47.07 9.38
C CYS A 19 12.03 46.35 8.48
N MET A 20 12.42 45.24 7.84
CA MET A 20 11.46 44.32 7.26
C MET A 20 10.85 43.47 8.38
N LEU A 21 9.63 43.83 8.72
CA LEU A 21 8.73 43.01 9.52
C LEU A 21 8.49 41.72 8.78
N ALA A 22 9.36 40.72 8.98
CA ALA A 22 9.11 39.37 8.54
C ALA A 22 7.96 38.81 9.37
N MET A 23 6.75 38.85 8.83
CA MET A 23 5.68 37.98 9.31
C MET A 23 6.13 36.53 9.13
N VAL A 24 6.61 35.93 10.21
CA VAL A 24 6.79 34.50 10.32
C VAL A 24 5.37 33.90 10.31
N LEU A 25 4.88 33.53 9.12
CA LEU A 25 3.82 32.54 9.06
C LEU A 25 4.43 31.25 9.66
N ALA A 26 4.14 31.00 10.91
CA ALA A 26 4.37 29.71 11.52
C ALA A 26 3.41 28.70 10.85
N GLY A 27 3.78 28.27 9.66
CA GLY A 27 3.21 27.07 9.05
C GLY A 27 3.61 25.90 9.95
N SER A 28 2.65 25.33 10.65
CA SER A 28 2.87 24.06 11.38
C SER A 28 3.57 23.09 10.42
N PRO A 29 4.66 22.43 10.83
CA PRO A 29 5.30 21.44 9.98
C PRO A 29 4.26 20.36 9.69
N MET A 30 3.78 20.29 8.46
CA MET A 30 3.00 19.14 7.99
C MET A 30 3.96 17.95 8.06
N THR A 31 3.86 17.17 9.12
CA THR A 31 4.50 15.86 9.20
C THR A 31 3.85 14.99 8.12
N ALA A 32 4.53 14.90 6.98
CA ALA A 32 4.14 13.93 5.95
C ALA A 32 4.19 12.55 6.60
N LYS A 33 3.03 11.94 6.81
CA LYS A 33 2.93 10.56 7.30
C LYS A 33 3.62 9.67 6.26
N ALA A 34 4.62 8.92 6.67
CA ALA A 34 5.34 8.02 5.78
C ALA A 34 4.35 7.03 5.16
N SER A 35 4.42 6.86 3.83
CA SER A 35 3.70 5.80 3.13
C SER A 35 4.19 4.45 3.65
N ALA A 36 3.29 3.60 4.10
CA ALA A 36 3.61 2.27 4.59
C ALA A 36 3.47 1.27 3.42
N SER A 37 4.42 0.31 3.33
CA SER A 37 4.36 -0.77 2.36
C SER A 37 4.45 -2.10 3.08
N THR A 38 3.50 -2.98 2.83
CA THR A 38 3.49 -4.36 3.32
C THR A 38 3.55 -5.31 2.15
N SER A 39 4.34 -6.39 2.23
CA SER A 39 4.44 -7.33 1.13
C SER A 39 4.61 -8.77 1.58
N TRP A 40 4.04 -9.69 0.79
CA TRP A 40 4.11 -11.14 0.97
C TRP A 40 4.71 -11.77 -0.28
N ASN A 41 5.82 -12.45 -0.11
CA ASN A 41 6.50 -13.16 -1.19
C ASN A 41 6.42 -14.66 -0.94
N PHE A 42 5.89 -15.41 -1.89
CA PHE A 42 5.63 -16.84 -1.73
C PHE A 42 6.91 -17.71 -1.71
N LYS A 43 8.08 -17.14 -2.00
CA LYS A 43 9.38 -17.78 -1.76
C LYS A 43 9.81 -17.80 -0.27
N ASN A 44 9.20 -16.97 0.58
CA ASN A 44 9.53 -16.90 2.01
C ASN A 44 9.17 -18.21 2.71
N THR A 45 9.92 -18.55 3.76
CA THR A 45 9.81 -19.84 4.46
C THR A 45 8.40 -20.11 4.98
N GLY A 46 7.69 -19.08 5.49
CA GLY A 46 6.31 -19.22 5.98
C GLY A 46 5.32 -19.67 4.90
N PHE A 47 5.59 -19.38 3.63
CA PHE A 47 4.71 -19.75 2.50
C PHE A 47 5.21 -20.98 1.74
N LYS A 48 6.51 -21.02 1.37
CA LYS A 48 7.03 -22.08 0.48
C LYS A 48 6.84 -23.50 1.00
N ASN A 49 6.73 -23.67 2.32
CA ASN A 49 6.57 -24.96 2.97
C ASN A 49 5.11 -25.41 3.14
N LEU A 50 4.12 -24.58 2.73
CA LEU A 50 2.71 -24.90 2.89
C LEU A 50 2.28 -26.05 1.96
N GLY A 51 2.92 -26.22 0.80
CA GLY A 51 2.54 -27.24 -0.16
C GLY A 51 1.07 -27.07 -0.59
N THR A 52 0.29 -28.17 -0.49
CA THR A 52 -1.15 -28.16 -0.79
C THR A 52 -1.94 -27.58 0.39
N ILE A 53 -2.79 -26.60 0.10
CA ILE A 53 -3.64 -25.88 1.06
C ILE A 53 -5.08 -26.33 0.84
N SER A 54 -5.63 -27.09 1.79
CA SER A 54 -6.98 -27.67 1.76
C SER A 54 -7.95 -27.10 2.79
N SER A 55 -7.49 -26.12 3.56
CA SER A 55 -8.28 -25.33 4.52
C SER A 55 -7.68 -23.93 4.60
N THR A 56 -8.39 -22.98 5.22
CA THR A 56 -7.87 -21.63 5.40
C THR A 56 -6.62 -21.63 6.28
N VAL A 57 -5.56 -20.99 5.80
CA VAL A 57 -4.30 -20.76 6.54
C VAL A 57 -3.95 -19.28 6.50
N THR A 58 -3.40 -18.75 7.60
CA THR A 58 -2.97 -17.35 7.68
C THR A 58 -1.47 -17.30 8.00
N VAL A 59 -0.74 -16.53 7.21
CA VAL A 59 0.70 -16.26 7.38
C VAL A 59 0.89 -14.74 7.27
N ASP A 60 1.53 -14.13 8.26
CA ASP A 60 1.83 -12.69 8.30
C ASP A 60 0.60 -11.81 7.97
N ASN A 61 -0.57 -12.12 8.56
CA ASN A 61 -1.87 -11.46 8.32
C ASN A 61 -2.45 -11.64 6.91
N LEU A 62 -1.81 -12.39 6.02
CA LEU A 62 -2.38 -12.79 4.74
C LEU A 62 -3.10 -14.12 4.90
N SER A 63 -4.42 -14.19 4.60
CA SER A 63 -5.15 -15.45 4.68
C SER A 63 -5.32 -16.07 3.30
N LEU A 64 -4.94 -17.33 3.18
CA LEU A 64 -5.12 -18.17 1.99
C LEU A 64 -6.35 -19.04 2.23
N ILE A 65 -7.44 -18.75 1.53
CA ILE A 65 -8.75 -19.36 1.77
C ILE A 65 -8.95 -20.52 0.80
N ALA A 66 -8.98 -21.73 1.33
CA ALA A 66 -9.18 -22.95 0.58
C ALA A 66 -10.19 -23.87 1.29
N THR A 67 -10.68 -24.87 0.58
CA THR A 67 -11.46 -25.98 1.11
C THR A 67 -10.88 -27.30 0.61
N SER A 68 -11.26 -28.41 1.19
CA SER A 68 -10.80 -29.75 0.78
C SER A 68 -11.12 -30.08 -0.68
N SER A 69 -12.20 -29.53 -1.22
CA SER A 69 -12.61 -29.71 -2.62
C SER A 69 -12.13 -28.62 -3.56
N LYS A 70 -11.65 -27.49 -3.02
CA LYS A 70 -11.16 -26.31 -3.76
C LYS A 70 -9.82 -25.89 -3.17
N THR A 71 -8.82 -26.72 -3.39
CA THR A 71 -7.46 -26.52 -2.89
C THR A 71 -6.70 -25.44 -3.68
N MET A 72 -5.72 -24.85 -3.03
CA MET A 72 -4.61 -24.08 -3.63
C MET A 72 -3.30 -24.79 -3.31
N SER A 73 -2.19 -24.32 -3.88
CA SER A 73 -0.88 -24.87 -3.56
C SER A 73 0.22 -23.83 -3.69
N VAL A 74 1.20 -23.87 -2.80
CA VAL A 74 2.45 -23.14 -3.03
C VAL A 74 3.41 -24.10 -3.72
N ILE A 75 3.81 -23.75 -4.94
CA ILE A 75 4.59 -24.60 -5.83
C ILE A 75 5.93 -23.94 -6.23
N ALA A 76 6.93 -24.76 -6.52
CA ALA A 76 8.15 -24.28 -7.19
C ALA A 76 7.76 -23.84 -8.62
N ASN A 77 7.98 -22.57 -8.91
CA ASN A 77 7.72 -21.96 -10.21
C ASN A 77 8.59 -20.72 -10.33
N SER A 78 9.59 -20.77 -11.21
CA SER A 78 10.60 -19.72 -11.33
C SER A 78 10.24 -18.73 -12.43
N GLN A 79 10.26 -17.45 -12.08
CA GLN A 79 10.08 -16.33 -13.01
C GLN A 79 10.99 -15.17 -12.60
N THR A 80 11.33 -14.33 -13.58
CA THR A 80 12.00 -13.05 -13.31
C THR A 80 11.12 -11.91 -13.80
N VAL A 81 10.79 -10.98 -12.91
CA VAL A 81 9.97 -9.81 -13.22
C VAL A 81 10.70 -8.57 -12.71
N ASP A 82 10.91 -7.61 -13.60
CA ASP A 82 11.60 -6.34 -13.29
C ASP A 82 12.95 -6.57 -12.58
N GLY A 83 13.74 -7.54 -13.08
CA GLY A 83 15.05 -7.92 -12.51
C GLY A 83 14.98 -8.70 -11.19
N THR A 84 13.80 -8.95 -10.64
CA THR A 84 13.61 -9.72 -9.40
C THR A 84 13.30 -11.18 -9.72
N ALA A 85 14.08 -12.11 -9.13
CA ALA A 85 13.83 -13.54 -9.25
C ALA A 85 12.82 -14.05 -8.21
N TYR A 86 11.82 -14.76 -8.69
CA TYR A 86 10.82 -15.48 -7.91
C TYR A 86 11.00 -16.98 -8.16
N THR A 87 11.01 -17.78 -7.13
CA THR A 87 11.23 -19.24 -7.22
C THR A 87 10.02 -20.07 -6.81
N TYR A 88 9.03 -19.43 -6.18
CA TYR A 88 7.79 -20.05 -5.75
C TYR A 88 6.59 -19.17 -6.09
N ALA A 89 5.46 -19.79 -6.32
CA ALA A 89 4.19 -19.13 -6.55
C ALA A 89 3.05 -19.81 -5.77
N LEU A 90 2.06 -19.03 -5.36
CA LEU A 90 0.75 -19.53 -4.97
C LEU A 90 -0.04 -19.82 -6.23
N ALA A 91 -0.32 -21.10 -6.50
CA ALA A 91 -1.20 -21.53 -7.56
C ALA A 91 -2.65 -21.58 -7.04
N LEU A 92 -3.53 -20.73 -7.57
CA LEU A 92 -4.94 -20.68 -7.19
C LEU A 92 -5.70 -21.92 -7.64
N GLY A 93 -5.20 -22.66 -8.65
CA GLY A 93 -5.71 -23.95 -9.09
C GLY A 93 -7.05 -23.90 -9.84
N GLY A 94 -7.62 -22.73 -10.09
CA GLY A 94 -8.89 -22.59 -10.84
C GLY A 94 -9.67 -21.35 -10.42
N SER A 95 -10.94 -21.28 -10.82
CA SER A 95 -11.86 -20.23 -10.37
C SER A 95 -12.06 -20.25 -8.85
N GLY A 96 -12.23 -19.07 -8.27
CA GLY A 96 -12.42 -18.85 -6.85
C GLY A 96 -13.61 -17.96 -6.53
N SER A 97 -13.80 -17.72 -5.25
CA SER A 97 -14.73 -16.76 -4.67
C SER A 97 -14.18 -16.30 -3.32
N THR A 98 -14.85 -15.43 -2.60
CA THR A 98 -14.44 -15.05 -1.25
C THR A 98 -14.38 -16.21 -0.25
N SER A 99 -14.98 -17.38 -0.59
CA SER A 99 -15.07 -18.54 0.29
C SER A 99 -14.08 -19.67 -0.03
N TYR A 100 -13.45 -19.64 -1.21
CA TYR A 100 -12.46 -20.64 -1.61
C TYR A 100 -11.56 -20.14 -2.74
N ARG A 101 -10.33 -20.65 -2.81
CA ARG A 101 -9.30 -20.26 -3.78
C ARG A 101 -9.14 -18.74 -3.85
N ALA A 102 -9.08 -18.12 -2.69
CA ALA A 102 -8.94 -16.70 -2.55
C ALA A 102 -7.80 -16.32 -1.60
N VAL A 103 -7.26 -15.15 -1.82
CA VAL A 103 -6.32 -14.51 -0.90
C VAL A 103 -7.04 -13.32 -0.26
N LYS A 104 -7.17 -13.33 1.08
CA LYS A 104 -7.71 -12.23 1.88
C LYS A 104 -6.56 -11.33 2.29
N VAL A 105 -6.55 -10.12 1.74
CA VAL A 105 -5.46 -9.14 1.84
C VAL A 105 -5.90 -7.99 2.75
N PRO A 106 -5.16 -7.66 3.81
CA PRO A 106 -5.47 -6.49 4.65
C PRO A 106 -5.22 -5.19 3.87
N VAL A 107 -6.13 -4.23 4.07
CA VAL A 107 -6.09 -2.88 3.49
C VAL A 107 -6.40 -1.84 4.55
N SER A 108 -5.85 -0.64 4.42
CA SER A 108 -5.97 0.44 5.41
C SER A 108 -6.82 1.62 4.95
N GLY A 109 -7.35 1.57 3.72
CA GLY A 109 -8.16 2.65 3.14
C GLY A 109 -7.74 2.96 1.72
N THR A 110 -7.05 4.07 1.49
CA THR A 110 -6.52 4.39 0.16
C THR A 110 -5.17 3.68 -0.04
N ASP A 111 -5.22 2.57 -0.77
CA ASP A 111 -4.07 1.68 -0.99
C ASP A 111 -3.87 1.37 -2.47
N THR A 112 -2.64 1.12 -2.87
CA THR A 112 -2.33 0.48 -4.15
C THR A 112 -1.96 -0.97 -3.90
N ILE A 113 -2.78 -1.89 -4.38
CA ILE A 113 -2.54 -3.34 -4.30
C ILE A 113 -1.79 -3.76 -5.56
N LYS A 114 -0.56 -4.25 -5.40
CA LYS A 114 0.29 -4.75 -6.49
C LYS A 114 0.40 -6.25 -6.40
N VAL A 115 0.19 -6.94 -7.50
CA VAL A 115 0.27 -8.40 -7.58
C VAL A 115 1.21 -8.79 -8.70
N THR A 116 2.31 -9.45 -8.36
CA THR A 116 3.20 -10.07 -9.35
C THR A 116 2.63 -11.46 -9.65
N CYS A 117 2.10 -11.66 -10.85
CA CYS A 117 1.39 -12.89 -11.22
C CYS A 117 1.45 -13.19 -12.71
N MET A 118 1.02 -14.39 -13.07
CA MET A 118 0.75 -14.79 -14.45
C MET A 118 -0.38 -15.82 -14.50
N SER A 119 -0.98 -16.00 -15.67
CA SER A 119 -1.83 -17.14 -15.96
C SER A 119 -1.04 -18.45 -15.82
N SER A 120 -1.66 -19.49 -15.28
CA SER A 120 -1.07 -20.84 -15.29
C SER A 120 -1.29 -21.58 -16.63
N GLY A 121 -1.93 -20.96 -17.59
CA GLY A 121 -2.23 -21.54 -18.91
C GLY A 121 -1.83 -20.62 -20.07
N SER A 122 -2.25 -20.99 -21.26
CA SER A 122 -1.87 -20.31 -22.53
C SER A 122 -2.69 -19.06 -22.87
N ALA A 123 -3.68 -18.69 -22.03
CA ALA A 123 -4.49 -17.49 -22.21
C ALA A 123 -4.48 -16.64 -20.94
N ALA A 124 -4.60 -15.32 -21.10
CA ALA A 124 -4.72 -14.40 -19.97
C ALA A 124 -5.94 -14.71 -19.09
N ARG A 125 -5.85 -14.42 -17.80
CA ARG A 125 -6.87 -14.68 -16.78
C ARG A 125 -7.20 -13.40 -16.03
N THR A 126 -8.43 -13.34 -15.53
CA THR A 126 -8.89 -12.19 -14.73
C THR A 126 -8.74 -12.51 -13.25
N LEU A 127 -7.91 -11.73 -12.56
CA LEU A 127 -7.82 -11.68 -11.11
C LEU A 127 -8.84 -10.65 -10.61
N VAL A 128 -9.84 -11.11 -9.89
CA VAL A 128 -10.91 -10.27 -9.31
C VAL A 128 -10.44 -9.70 -8.00
N VAL A 129 -10.78 -8.42 -7.74
CA VAL A 129 -10.72 -7.77 -6.44
C VAL A 129 -12.15 -7.62 -5.95
N ALA A 130 -12.47 -8.17 -4.78
CA ALA A 130 -13.81 -8.13 -4.20
C ALA A 130 -13.78 -7.68 -2.73
N ASP A 131 -14.90 -7.19 -2.22
CA ASP A 131 -15.11 -6.94 -0.79
C ASP A 131 -15.47 -8.23 -0.02
N GLY A 132 -15.67 -8.12 1.30
CA GLY A 132 -16.04 -9.23 2.17
C GLY A 132 -17.43 -9.81 1.90
N SER A 133 -18.31 -9.07 1.25
CA SER A 133 -19.65 -9.50 0.83
C SER A 133 -19.64 -10.20 -0.53
N GLY A 134 -18.48 -10.20 -1.22
CA GLY A 134 -18.33 -10.80 -2.55
C GLY A 134 -18.66 -9.84 -3.70
N ASN A 135 -18.92 -8.57 -3.41
CA ASN A 135 -19.12 -7.57 -4.46
C ASN A 135 -17.79 -7.30 -5.16
N LYS A 136 -17.80 -7.36 -6.48
CA LYS A 136 -16.62 -7.08 -7.29
C LYS A 136 -16.31 -5.59 -7.26
N LEU A 137 -15.13 -5.24 -6.73
CA LEU A 137 -14.60 -3.88 -6.71
C LEU A 137 -13.85 -3.53 -8.00
N GLY A 138 -13.18 -4.53 -8.59
CA GLY A 138 -12.41 -4.35 -9.81
C GLY A 138 -11.73 -5.63 -10.27
N THR A 139 -10.83 -5.49 -11.24
CA THR A 139 -10.07 -6.60 -11.80
C THR A 139 -8.65 -6.20 -12.18
N MET A 140 -7.75 -7.19 -12.17
CA MET A 140 -6.41 -7.12 -12.73
C MET A 140 -6.26 -8.23 -13.79
N ASN A 141 -5.43 -8.00 -14.79
CA ASN A 141 -5.18 -8.97 -15.85
C ASN A 141 -3.89 -9.77 -15.57
N ALA A 142 -4.03 -11.07 -15.29
CA ALA A 142 -2.89 -11.99 -15.24
C ALA A 142 -2.61 -12.49 -16.66
N GLY A 143 -1.60 -11.90 -17.31
CA GLY A 143 -1.15 -12.28 -18.65
C GLY A 143 -0.49 -13.66 -18.68
N THR A 144 -0.11 -14.12 -19.86
CA THR A 144 0.65 -15.37 -20.04
C THR A 144 2.13 -15.25 -19.68
N THR A 145 2.64 -14.03 -19.57
CA THR A 145 3.96 -13.70 -19.06
C THR A 145 3.83 -13.10 -17.66
N ALA A 146 4.72 -13.45 -16.75
CA ALA A 146 4.74 -12.92 -15.40
C ALA A 146 4.99 -11.41 -15.42
N ALA A 147 4.15 -10.65 -14.74
CA ALA A 147 4.23 -9.21 -14.62
C ALA A 147 3.61 -8.74 -13.29
N THR A 148 3.96 -7.52 -12.89
CA THR A 148 3.31 -6.86 -11.76
C THR A 148 2.12 -6.04 -12.28
N VAL A 149 0.93 -6.36 -11.81
CA VAL A 149 -0.32 -5.64 -12.08
C VAL A 149 -0.80 -4.95 -10.83
N SER A 150 -1.59 -3.89 -10.95
CA SER A 150 -2.02 -3.09 -9.81
C SER A 150 -3.50 -2.74 -9.84
N TYR A 151 -4.05 -2.52 -8.65
CA TYR A 151 -5.40 -2.03 -8.42
C TYR A 151 -5.36 -0.94 -7.34
N ASN A 152 -5.95 0.22 -7.62
CA ASN A 152 -6.07 1.31 -6.65
C ASN A 152 -7.36 1.10 -5.84
N TYR A 153 -7.19 0.80 -4.57
CA TYR A 153 -8.28 0.65 -3.62
C TYR A 153 -8.54 1.99 -2.91
N SER A 154 -9.81 2.37 -2.78
CA SER A 154 -10.25 3.61 -2.13
C SER A 154 -11.46 3.38 -1.21
N GLY A 155 -11.51 2.22 -0.56
CA GLY A 155 -12.58 1.88 0.39
C GLY A 155 -12.19 2.12 1.85
N SER A 156 -12.93 1.53 2.76
CA SER A 156 -12.64 1.54 4.19
C SER A 156 -11.49 0.58 4.53
N SER A 157 -10.82 0.80 5.68
CA SER A 157 -9.88 -0.18 6.22
C SER A 157 -10.58 -1.52 6.47
N GLY A 158 -9.86 -2.62 6.27
CA GLY A 158 -10.39 -3.96 6.40
C GLY A 158 -9.67 -4.96 5.52
N TYR A 159 -10.39 -5.65 4.67
CA TYR A 159 -9.83 -6.68 3.80
C TYR A 159 -10.46 -6.63 2.41
N VAL A 160 -9.66 -6.96 1.40
CA VAL A 160 -10.13 -7.32 0.06
C VAL A 160 -9.79 -8.78 -0.23
N TYR A 161 -10.50 -9.35 -1.19
CA TYR A 161 -10.33 -10.74 -1.62
C TYR A 161 -9.85 -10.78 -3.07
N LEU A 162 -8.77 -11.51 -3.31
CA LEU A 162 -8.21 -11.73 -4.64
C LEU A 162 -8.48 -13.18 -5.04
N TYR A 163 -9.16 -13.39 -6.17
CA TYR A 163 -9.41 -14.72 -6.71
C TYR A 163 -9.52 -14.70 -8.23
N SER A 164 -9.29 -15.83 -8.87
CA SER A 164 -9.48 -15.95 -10.32
C SER A 164 -10.95 -16.11 -10.68
N SER A 165 -11.43 -15.38 -11.71
CA SER A 165 -12.80 -15.52 -12.19
C SER A 165 -13.06 -16.82 -12.94
N ASN A 166 -12.03 -17.43 -13.55
CA ASN A 166 -12.27 -18.51 -14.51
C ASN A 166 -11.28 -19.69 -14.46
N SER A 167 -9.97 -19.49 -14.19
CA SER A 167 -8.99 -20.58 -14.26
C SER A 167 -7.77 -20.27 -13.40
N GLY A 168 -6.73 -21.13 -13.44
CA GLY A 168 -5.55 -21.00 -12.59
C GLY A 168 -4.73 -19.73 -12.86
N ILE A 169 -4.31 -19.09 -11.78
CA ILE A 169 -3.34 -17.99 -11.75
C ILE A 169 -2.24 -18.36 -10.77
N ASN A 170 -1.00 -18.09 -11.13
CA ASN A 170 0.16 -18.19 -10.26
C ASN A 170 0.52 -16.77 -9.74
N ILE A 171 0.54 -16.61 -8.42
CA ILE A 171 0.87 -15.35 -7.73
C ILE A 171 2.23 -15.53 -7.04
N TYR A 172 3.20 -14.66 -7.35
CA TYR A 172 4.56 -14.69 -6.80
C TYR A 172 4.73 -13.77 -5.61
N LYS A 173 4.11 -12.59 -5.67
CA LYS A 173 4.16 -11.57 -4.62
C LYS A 173 2.87 -10.77 -4.60
N ILE A 174 2.45 -10.40 -3.40
CA ILE A 174 1.43 -9.38 -3.17
C ILE A 174 2.08 -8.26 -2.37
N GLN A 175 1.79 -7.02 -2.71
CA GLN A 175 2.24 -5.83 -2.00
C GLN A 175 1.09 -4.84 -1.89
N VAL A 176 0.96 -4.23 -0.72
CA VAL A 176 0.00 -3.16 -0.46
C VAL A 176 0.79 -1.92 -0.05
N ASP A 177 0.69 -0.88 -0.86
CA ASP A 177 1.28 0.42 -0.59
C ASP A 177 0.17 1.36 -0.11
N SER A 178 0.20 1.70 1.17
CA SER A 178 -0.79 2.59 1.77
C SER A 178 -0.39 4.04 1.54
N SER A 179 -1.26 4.81 0.90
CA SER A 179 -1.11 6.26 0.80
C SER A 179 -1.31 6.89 2.17
N ALA A 180 -0.43 7.81 2.55
CA ALA A 180 -0.65 8.62 3.74
C ALA A 180 -1.93 9.44 3.56
N SER A 181 -3.02 9.03 4.20
CA SER A 181 -4.23 9.85 4.26
C SER A 181 -3.92 11.11 5.06
N SER A 182 -3.92 12.27 4.40
CA SER A 182 -3.95 13.55 5.08
C SER A 182 -5.31 13.68 5.75
N GLY A 183 -5.41 13.19 6.99
CA GLY A 183 -6.57 13.37 7.82
C GLY A 183 -6.76 14.88 8.07
N SER A 184 -7.72 15.48 7.39
CA SER A 184 -8.24 16.79 7.75
C SER A 184 -8.93 16.63 9.10
N GLY A 185 -8.17 16.86 10.19
CA GLY A 185 -8.69 16.95 11.52
C GLY A 185 -9.53 18.24 11.62
N SER A 186 -10.83 18.12 11.42
CA SER A 186 -11.77 19.17 11.80
C SER A 186 -11.82 19.21 13.33
N SER A 187 -11.02 20.08 13.94
CA SER A 187 -11.16 20.45 15.34
C SER A 187 -12.41 21.31 15.48
N SER A 188 -13.52 20.70 15.85
CA SER A 188 -14.67 21.42 16.36
C SER A 188 -14.29 21.98 17.74
N SER A 189 -13.97 23.27 17.78
CA SER A 189 -13.89 24.03 19.03
C SER A 189 -15.30 24.16 19.62
N GLY A 190 -15.59 23.34 20.62
CA GLY A 190 -16.79 23.50 21.45
C GLY A 190 -16.66 24.77 22.27
N SER A 191 -17.44 25.79 21.93
CA SER A 191 -17.66 26.97 22.75
C SER A 191 -18.50 26.58 23.98
N SER A 192 -17.89 26.57 25.16
CA SER A 192 -18.58 26.44 26.41
C SER A 192 -19.14 27.82 26.78
N THR A 193 -20.44 28.03 26.60
CA THR A 193 -21.17 29.13 27.21
C THR A 193 -21.47 28.77 28.66
N THR A 194 -20.78 29.43 29.59
CA THR A 194 -21.21 29.47 31.02
C THR A 194 -22.42 30.32 31.15
N ASP A 195 -23.56 29.71 31.40
CA ASP A 195 -24.77 30.42 31.84
C ASP A 195 -24.72 30.58 33.36
N THR A 196 -24.58 31.84 33.82
CA THR A 196 -24.72 32.25 35.20
C THR A 196 -26.18 32.68 35.41
N GLY A 197 -27.05 31.72 35.76
CA GLY A 197 -28.41 31.99 36.22
C GLY A 197 -28.44 32.48 37.64
N ASN A 198 -28.64 33.77 37.82
CA ASN A 198 -29.01 34.39 39.10
C ASN A 198 -30.51 34.19 39.31
N GLY A 199 -30.93 33.42 40.34
CA GLY A 199 -32.30 33.22 40.74
C GLY A 199 -32.54 33.77 42.13
N THR A 200 -33.26 34.91 42.21
CA THR A 200 -33.81 35.47 43.43
C THR A 200 -35.30 35.13 43.54
N VAL A 201 -35.69 34.82 44.76
CA VAL A 201 -36.99 34.76 45.46
C VAL A 201 -37.60 33.37 45.54
#